data_b2d55df053787f6baf693056b9766c25
#
_entry.id   b2d55df053787f6baf693056b9766c25
#
_cell.length_a   1.000
_cell.length_b   1.000
_cell.length_c   1.000
_cell.angle_alpha   90.00
_cell.angle_beta   90.00
_cell.angle_gamma   90.00
#
_symmetry.space_group_name_H-M   'P 1'
#
loop_
_entity.id
_entity.type
_entity.pdbx_description
1 polymer ?
#
loop_
_entity_poly.entity_id
_entity_poly.type
_entity_poly.pdbx_seq_one_letter_code
_entity_poly.pdbx_strand_id
1 'polypeptide(L)'
;MTYHYHDESIVKNLPEDTVFVFGSNMAGNHAGGAARTALQHFGAVQGVGRGWAGQSYAIPTMNEHLQQMPLSQIQHYIDDFKIYTKNHPKMTYFITSIGCGIAGYKTEEIAPMFKGISHNVIFPISFRPFVERALPKLTRHFLRTVFTDEVIFSAQDEDIVASLDLSENEKSAARIILNTQMYPTDSNGRDRNFEISDILHVLNGKIFDWQDHSEGSMLFGGVILALLELYNINEKDFMDVWQGEREISPPKPENRARRKPR
;
A
#
# COMPACT_ATOMS: atom_id res chain seq x y z
N MET A 1 1.45 -4.09 -2.06
CA MET A 1 0.94 -2.79 -1.57
C MET A 1 1.91 -2.25 -0.56
N THR A 2 2.47 -1.10 -0.82
CA THR A 2 3.34 -0.38 0.11
C THR A 2 2.52 0.68 0.81
N TYR A 3 2.41 0.59 2.13
CA TYR A 3 1.84 1.64 2.97
C TYR A 3 2.91 2.65 3.36
N HIS A 4 2.49 3.83 3.79
CA HIS A 4 3.37 4.78 4.47
C HIS A 4 3.55 4.39 5.94
N TYR A 5 4.71 4.69 6.51
CA TYR A 5 5.04 4.33 7.89
C TYR A 5 5.63 5.51 8.64
N HIS A 6 5.32 5.59 9.94
CA HIS A 6 5.92 6.53 10.87
C HIS A 6 6.73 5.81 11.95
N ASP A 7 7.64 6.52 12.58
CA ASP A 7 8.59 6.02 13.56
C ASP A 7 8.03 5.87 14.99
N GLU A 8 6.71 6.00 15.16
CA GLU A 8 5.99 5.92 16.43
C GLU A 8 6.31 7.05 17.43
N SER A 9 6.96 8.10 16.98
CA SER A 9 7.14 9.31 17.78
C SER A 9 5.80 9.98 18.10
N ILE A 10 5.77 10.67 19.26
CA ILE A 10 4.56 11.41 19.67
C ILE A 10 4.36 12.61 18.76
N VAL A 11 3.25 12.63 18.04
CA VAL A 11 2.83 13.74 17.19
C VAL A 11 1.81 14.62 17.94
N LYS A 12 1.89 15.92 17.75
CA LYS A 12 0.95 16.92 18.32
C LYS A 12 0.20 17.70 17.24
N ASN A 13 0.66 17.62 16.01
CA ASN A 13 0.07 18.27 14.85
C ASN A 13 0.10 17.30 13.68
N LEU A 14 -0.95 17.33 12.88
CA LEU A 14 -1.08 16.62 11.60
C LEU A 14 -1.71 17.58 10.58
N PRO A 15 -1.52 17.38 9.27
CA PRO A 15 -2.26 18.10 8.23
C PRO A 15 -3.76 18.04 8.47
N GLU A 16 -4.51 19.05 8.01
CA GLU A 16 -5.97 19.15 8.24
C GLU A 16 -6.75 17.96 7.66
N ASP A 17 -6.25 17.37 6.56
CA ASP A 17 -6.81 16.19 5.89
C ASP A 17 -6.36 14.86 6.53
N THR A 18 -5.58 14.90 7.59
CA THR A 18 -5.04 13.71 8.27
C THR A 18 -5.67 13.50 9.63
N VAL A 19 -6.26 12.33 9.81
CA VAL A 19 -7.00 11.91 11.02
C VAL A 19 -6.11 11.09 11.94
N PHE A 20 -6.05 11.46 13.21
CA PHE A 20 -5.32 10.72 14.23
C PHE A 20 -6.14 9.53 14.73
N VAL A 21 -5.70 8.30 14.42
CA VAL A 21 -6.42 7.07 14.77
C VAL A 21 -5.78 6.43 16.01
N PHE A 22 -6.58 6.21 17.04
CA PHE A 22 -6.07 5.79 18.34
C PHE A 22 -6.89 4.69 19.01
N GLY A 23 -6.20 3.88 19.82
CA GLY A 23 -6.84 2.90 20.68
C GLY A 23 -7.56 3.57 21.86
N SER A 24 -8.84 3.23 22.05
CA SER A 24 -9.71 3.79 23.09
C SER A 24 -10.35 2.69 23.93
N ASN A 25 -11.34 3.08 24.75
CA ASN A 25 -12.22 2.20 25.51
C ASN A 25 -13.69 2.61 25.32
N MET A 26 -14.61 1.71 25.58
CA MET A 26 -16.04 1.96 25.38
C MET A 26 -16.61 3.09 26.27
N ALA A 27 -15.99 3.36 27.43
CA ALA A 27 -16.36 4.50 28.26
C ALA A 27 -15.93 5.86 27.69
N GLY A 28 -15.07 5.87 26.65
CA GLY A 28 -14.50 7.12 26.12
C GLY A 28 -13.60 7.85 27.10
N ASN A 29 -12.96 7.11 28.02
CA ASN A 29 -12.00 7.69 28.96
C ASN A 29 -10.63 7.85 28.28
N HIS A 30 -10.26 9.09 28.02
CA HIS A 30 -9.04 9.45 27.30
C HIS A 30 -7.92 9.94 28.21
N ALA A 31 -7.76 9.35 29.39
CA ALA A 31 -6.82 9.79 30.42
C ALA A 31 -5.34 9.45 30.12
N GLY A 32 -5.04 8.51 29.21
CA GLY A 32 -3.67 8.01 29.00
C GLY A 32 -3.33 7.67 27.55
N GLY A 33 -2.02 7.52 27.28
CA GLY A 33 -1.49 7.08 26.00
C GLY A 33 -1.95 7.91 24.79
N ALA A 34 -2.14 7.25 23.65
CA ALA A 34 -2.60 7.89 22.43
C ALA A 34 -3.98 8.56 22.56
N ALA A 35 -4.86 8.03 23.41
CA ALA A 35 -6.16 8.61 23.70
C ALA A 35 -6.04 10.00 24.35
N ARG A 36 -5.09 10.19 25.28
CA ARG A 36 -4.79 11.48 25.86
C ARG A 36 -4.24 12.47 24.82
N THR A 37 -3.38 12.01 23.94
CA THR A 37 -2.86 12.82 22.83
C THR A 37 -4.00 13.25 21.90
N ALA A 38 -4.91 12.34 21.57
CA ALA A 38 -6.08 12.64 20.74
C ALA A 38 -6.98 13.71 21.39
N LEU A 39 -7.24 13.58 22.71
CA LEU A 39 -8.03 14.55 23.47
C LEU A 39 -7.39 15.95 23.50
N GLN A 40 -6.07 16.02 23.68
CA GLN A 40 -5.35 17.27 23.84
C GLN A 40 -5.07 18.00 22.53
N HIS A 41 -4.90 17.28 21.41
CA HIS A 41 -4.35 17.83 20.19
C HIS A 41 -5.21 17.61 18.94
N PHE A 42 -6.10 16.61 18.94
CA PHE A 42 -6.83 16.18 17.73
C PHE A 42 -8.36 16.19 17.92
N GLY A 43 -8.86 16.88 18.93
CA GLY A 43 -10.30 17.12 19.10
C GLY A 43 -11.13 15.86 19.45
N ALA A 44 -10.48 14.82 20.01
CA ALA A 44 -11.24 13.71 20.59
C ALA A 44 -12.09 14.22 21.77
N VAL A 45 -13.25 13.60 21.98
CA VAL A 45 -14.23 14.04 22.99
C VAL A 45 -14.29 13.03 24.13
N GLN A 46 -14.18 13.52 25.37
CA GLN A 46 -14.36 12.69 26.55
C GLN A 46 -15.76 12.06 26.55
N GLY A 47 -15.85 10.76 26.82
CA GLY A 47 -17.09 9.99 26.76
C GLY A 47 -17.41 9.41 25.37
N VAL A 48 -16.65 9.76 24.33
CA VAL A 48 -16.82 9.20 22.96
C VAL A 48 -15.70 8.19 22.71
N GLY A 49 -15.97 6.91 22.96
CA GLY A 49 -14.99 5.83 22.87
C GLY A 49 -14.86 5.19 21.51
N ARG A 50 -15.69 5.57 20.52
CA ARG A 50 -15.75 4.94 19.20
C ARG A 50 -16.05 5.93 18.09
N GLY A 51 -15.34 5.78 16.96
CA GLY A 51 -15.64 6.52 15.73
C GLY A 51 -15.00 7.90 15.68
N TRP A 52 -15.50 8.74 14.79
CA TRP A 52 -14.98 10.06 14.46
C TRP A 52 -15.32 11.12 15.52
N ALA A 53 -14.34 11.93 15.91
CA ALA A 53 -14.53 13.13 16.72
C ALA A 53 -13.39 14.13 16.45
N GLY A 54 -13.72 15.36 16.03
CA GLY A 54 -12.71 16.36 15.65
C GLY A 54 -11.80 15.87 14.54
N GLN A 55 -10.51 15.95 14.73
CA GLN A 55 -9.48 15.42 13.82
C GLN A 55 -9.01 14.04 14.27
N SER A 56 -9.87 13.24 14.91
CA SER A 56 -9.49 11.94 15.45
C SER A 56 -10.53 10.85 15.18
N TYR A 57 -10.08 9.59 15.25
CA TYR A 57 -10.94 8.41 15.15
C TYR A 57 -10.57 7.41 16.23
N ALA A 58 -11.54 7.04 17.08
CA ALA A 58 -11.38 6.14 18.21
C ALA A 58 -11.73 4.70 17.83
N ILE A 59 -10.82 3.75 18.10
CA ILE A 59 -11.05 2.31 17.96
C ILE A 59 -10.98 1.68 19.35
N PRO A 60 -12.11 1.21 19.91
CA PRO A 60 -12.10 0.63 21.26
C PRO A 60 -11.35 -0.70 21.30
N THR A 61 -10.47 -0.84 22.25
CA THR A 61 -9.69 -2.04 22.58
C THR A 61 -9.92 -2.53 24.00
N MET A 62 -10.68 -1.74 24.76
CA MET A 62 -11.10 -2.02 26.12
C MET A 62 -12.59 -1.73 26.28
N ASN A 63 -13.26 -2.48 27.18
CA ASN A 63 -14.68 -2.28 27.49
C ASN A 63 -14.90 -1.01 28.35
N GLU A 64 -16.14 -0.80 28.81
CA GLU A 64 -16.54 0.33 29.65
C GLU A 64 -15.91 0.29 31.06
N HIS A 65 -15.48 -0.89 31.50
CA HIS A 65 -14.79 -1.11 32.79
C HIS A 65 -13.26 -1.05 32.65
N LEU A 66 -12.75 -0.61 31.52
CA LEU A 66 -11.32 -0.57 31.19
C LEU A 66 -10.62 -1.94 31.24
N GLN A 67 -11.37 -3.00 30.97
CA GLN A 67 -10.84 -4.34 30.80
C GLN A 67 -10.60 -4.62 29.33
N GLN A 68 -9.60 -5.43 29.05
CA GLN A 68 -9.23 -5.87 27.71
C GLN A 68 -10.42 -6.54 27.00
N MET A 69 -10.71 -6.15 25.77
CA MET A 69 -11.79 -6.75 24.97
C MET A 69 -11.27 -7.97 24.21
N PRO A 70 -12.12 -8.97 23.91
CA PRO A 70 -11.73 -10.06 23.01
C PRO A 70 -11.29 -9.55 21.63
N LEU A 71 -10.27 -10.17 21.03
CA LEU A 71 -9.75 -9.81 19.72
C LEU A 71 -10.83 -9.82 18.63
N SER A 72 -11.81 -10.73 18.71
CA SER A 72 -12.95 -10.78 17.78
C SER A 72 -13.82 -9.53 17.81
N GLN A 73 -13.98 -8.90 18.98
CA GLN A 73 -14.71 -7.63 19.08
C GLN A 73 -13.88 -6.46 18.55
N ILE A 74 -12.59 -6.44 18.82
CA ILE A 74 -11.67 -5.42 18.26
C ILE A 74 -11.66 -5.51 16.73
N GLN A 75 -11.66 -6.72 16.18
CA GLN A 75 -11.72 -6.94 14.73
C GLN A 75 -12.93 -6.25 14.11
N HIS A 76 -14.11 -6.33 14.74
CA HIS A 76 -15.31 -5.62 14.25
C HIS A 76 -15.12 -4.11 14.14
N TYR A 77 -14.50 -3.48 15.15
CA TYR A 77 -14.25 -2.04 15.13
C TYR A 77 -13.19 -1.64 14.11
N ILE A 78 -12.22 -2.51 13.87
CA ILE A 78 -11.22 -2.31 12.81
C ILE A 78 -11.86 -2.49 11.43
N ASP A 79 -12.78 -3.44 11.26
CA ASP A 79 -13.50 -3.63 9.99
C ASP A 79 -14.44 -2.45 9.70
N ASP A 80 -15.13 -1.91 10.70
CA ASP A 80 -15.89 -0.65 10.57
C ASP A 80 -14.97 0.50 10.12
N PHE A 81 -13.78 0.58 10.69
CA PHE A 81 -12.79 1.58 10.31
C PHE A 81 -12.28 1.39 8.87
N LYS A 82 -12.04 0.15 8.42
CA LYS A 82 -11.68 -0.13 7.02
C LYS A 82 -12.74 0.36 6.04
N ILE A 83 -14.03 0.11 6.34
CA ILE A 83 -15.15 0.61 5.55
C ILE A 83 -15.14 2.15 5.55
N TYR A 84 -14.90 2.75 6.72
CA TYR A 84 -14.85 4.19 6.86
C TYR A 84 -13.75 4.81 5.98
N THR A 85 -12.51 4.28 6.01
CA THR A 85 -11.38 4.79 5.21
C THR A 85 -11.65 4.67 3.71
N LYS A 86 -12.27 3.58 3.26
CA LYS A 86 -12.67 3.36 1.87
C LYS A 86 -13.70 4.39 1.40
N ASN A 87 -14.63 4.78 2.26
CA ASN A 87 -15.68 5.75 1.94
C ASN A 87 -15.19 7.21 2.01
N HIS A 88 -14.01 7.46 2.56
CA HIS A 88 -13.41 8.79 2.69
C HIS A 88 -12.00 8.83 2.10
N PRO A 89 -11.84 8.58 0.77
CA PRO A 89 -10.52 8.41 0.14
C PRO A 89 -9.66 9.68 0.09
N LYS A 90 -10.28 10.86 0.32
CA LYS A 90 -9.57 12.16 0.35
C LYS A 90 -8.88 12.43 1.68
N MET A 91 -9.20 11.67 2.72
CA MET A 91 -8.61 11.80 4.05
C MET A 91 -7.44 10.84 4.18
N THR A 92 -6.42 11.23 4.92
CA THR A 92 -5.32 10.35 5.34
C THR A 92 -5.53 9.94 6.80
N TYR A 93 -5.15 8.73 7.17
CA TYR A 93 -5.34 8.20 8.53
C TYR A 93 -4.01 7.82 9.14
N PHE A 94 -3.59 8.57 10.16
CA PHE A 94 -2.39 8.30 10.94
C PHE A 94 -2.74 7.32 12.07
N ILE A 95 -2.37 6.06 11.89
CA ILE A 95 -2.72 4.96 12.81
C ILE A 95 -1.64 4.81 13.87
N THR A 96 -2.00 4.94 15.14
CA THR A 96 -1.09 4.65 16.26
C THR A 96 -0.99 3.14 16.52
N SER A 97 -0.09 2.70 17.39
CA SER A 97 0.06 1.28 17.82
C SER A 97 -1.15 0.84 18.66
N ILE A 98 -2.33 0.80 18.02
CA ILE A 98 -3.63 0.53 18.63
C ILE A 98 -3.60 -0.77 19.42
N GLY A 99 -4.08 -0.73 20.65
CA GLY A 99 -4.15 -1.90 21.54
C GLY A 99 -2.80 -2.34 22.14
N CYS A 100 -1.67 -1.88 21.60
CA CYS A 100 -0.34 -2.35 22.02
C CYS A 100 0.24 -1.61 23.23
N GLY A 101 -0.50 -0.64 23.76
CA GLY A 101 -0.12 0.10 24.99
C GLY A 101 -0.87 -0.40 26.22
N ILE A 102 -1.74 0.45 26.79
CA ILE A 102 -2.49 0.18 28.03
C ILE A 102 -3.36 -1.09 27.94
N ALA A 103 -3.93 -1.37 26.75
CA ALA A 103 -4.72 -2.58 26.55
C ALA A 103 -3.90 -3.88 26.53
N GLY A 104 -2.56 -3.81 26.40
CA GLY A 104 -1.65 -4.91 26.62
C GLY A 104 -1.58 -5.98 25.53
N TYR A 105 -2.11 -5.71 24.32
CA TYR A 105 -1.97 -6.63 23.19
C TYR A 105 -0.58 -6.53 22.57
N LYS A 106 -0.17 -7.62 21.92
CA LYS A 106 1.03 -7.62 21.09
C LYS A 106 0.73 -7.12 19.69
N THR A 107 1.73 -6.54 19.04
CA THR A 107 1.64 -6.08 17.65
C THR A 107 1.20 -7.19 16.69
N GLU A 108 1.68 -8.41 16.90
CA GLU A 108 1.35 -9.60 16.10
C GLU A 108 -0.13 -10.02 16.20
N GLU A 109 -0.84 -9.59 17.24
CA GLU A 109 -2.27 -9.87 17.45
C GLU A 109 -3.16 -8.83 16.77
N ILE A 110 -2.76 -7.56 16.78
CA ILE A 110 -3.58 -6.43 16.30
C ILE A 110 -3.24 -6.06 14.84
N ALA A 111 -1.97 -5.94 14.50
CA ALA A 111 -1.57 -5.46 13.19
C ALA A 111 -2.15 -6.27 12.00
N PRO A 112 -2.23 -7.62 12.06
CA PRO A 112 -2.84 -8.40 10.98
C PRO A 112 -4.30 -8.06 10.70
N MET A 113 -5.03 -7.50 11.68
CA MET A 113 -6.43 -7.11 11.53
C MET A 113 -6.63 -5.99 10.51
N PHE A 114 -5.59 -5.19 10.27
CA PHE A 114 -5.59 -4.10 9.29
C PHE A 114 -5.27 -4.53 7.86
N LYS A 115 -4.99 -5.81 7.59
CA LYS A 115 -4.76 -6.29 6.22
C LYS A 115 -5.92 -5.93 5.30
N GLY A 116 -5.58 -5.44 4.10
CA GLY A 116 -6.58 -5.08 3.08
C GLY A 116 -7.30 -3.75 3.34
N ILE A 117 -6.82 -2.91 4.27
CA ILE A 117 -7.30 -1.53 4.40
C ILE A 117 -6.86 -0.70 3.19
N SER A 118 -7.60 0.36 2.90
CA SER A 118 -7.28 1.32 1.83
C SER A 118 -5.91 2.00 2.02
N HIS A 119 -5.36 2.55 0.93
CA HIS A 119 -3.98 3.07 0.92
C HIS A 119 -3.79 4.42 1.61
N ASN A 120 -4.87 5.09 1.92
CA ASN A 120 -4.86 6.39 2.57
C ASN A 120 -4.56 6.29 4.08
N VAL A 121 -3.69 5.35 4.47
CA VAL A 121 -3.27 5.13 5.86
C VAL A 121 -1.75 5.23 6.02
N ILE A 122 -1.33 5.73 7.18
CA ILE A 122 0.07 5.76 7.62
C ILE A 122 0.15 4.89 8.87
N PHE A 123 0.87 3.78 8.79
CA PHE A 123 1.00 2.83 9.89
C PHE A 123 2.19 3.12 10.81
N PRO A 124 2.16 2.69 12.08
CA PRO A 124 3.36 2.59 12.88
C PRO A 124 4.31 1.57 12.23
N ILE A 125 5.61 1.86 12.25
CA ILE A 125 6.62 0.99 11.60
C ILE A 125 6.60 -0.44 12.14
N SER A 126 6.20 -0.62 13.40
CA SER A 126 6.05 -1.94 14.02
C SER A 126 4.97 -2.81 13.38
N PHE A 127 3.97 -2.21 12.70
CA PHE A 127 2.91 -2.95 12.02
C PHE A 127 3.35 -3.50 10.64
N ARG A 128 4.42 -2.94 10.08
CA ARG A 128 4.88 -3.25 8.72
C ARG A 128 4.98 -4.75 8.40
N PRO A 129 5.60 -5.61 9.25
CA PRO A 129 5.74 -7.04 8.95
C PRO A 129 4.41 -7.79 8.83
N PHE A 130 3.33 -7.22 9.37
CA PHE A 130 2.03 -7.87 9.51
C PHE A 130 0.99 -7.36 8.50
N VAL A 131 1.12 -6.11 8.03
CA VAL A 131 0.15 -5.48 7.12
C VAL A 131 0.59 -5.52 5.66
N GLU A 132 1.91 -5.50 5.40
CA GLU A 132 2.42 -5.66 4.04
C GLU A 132 2.16 -7.07 3.52
N ARG A 133 1.68 -7.17 2.28
CA ARG A 133 1.74 -8.44 1.57
C ARG A 133 3.20 -8.79 1.34
N ALA A 134 3.56 -10.03 1.62
CA ALA A 134 4.83 -10.57 1.15
C ALA A 134 4.84 -10.45 -0.38
N LEU A 135 5.86 -9.80 -0.92
CA LEU A 135 6.06 -9.81 -2.37
C LEU A 135 6.24 -11.25 -2.84
N PRO A 136 5.64 -11.66 -3.95
CA PRO A 136 5.85 -12.97 -4.51
C PRO A 136 7.32 -13.14 -4.93
N LYS A 137 7.76 -14.37 -5.13
CA LYS A 137 9.04 -14.64 -5.77
C LYS A 137 8.98 -14.15 -7.21
N LEU A 138 9.95 -13.37 -7.65
CA LEU A 138 10.04 -12.90 -9.01
C LEU A 138 10.51 -14.07 -9.89
N THR A 139 9.61 -14.61 -10.69
CA THR A 139 9.85 -15.74 -11.58
C THR A 139 9.44 -15.38 -12.99
N ARG A 140 9.95 -16.12 -13.97
CA ARG A 140 9.49 -15.96 -15.36
C ARG A 140 7.98 -16.14 -15.49
N HIS A 141 7.40 -17.09 -14.74
CA HIS A 141 5.95 -17.30 -14.74
C HIS A 141 5.21 -16.05 -14.22
N PHE A 142 5.65 -15.50 -13.08
CA PHE A 142 5.06 -14.29 -12.53
C PHE A 142 5.16 -13.13 -13.51
N LEU A 143 6.35 -12.87 -14.08
CA LEU A 143 6.52 -11.79 -15.06
C LEU A 143 5.63 -11.98 -16.29
N ARG A 144 5.53 -13.21 -16.80
CA ARG A 144 4.64 -13.49 -17.94
C ARG A 144 3.17 -13.30 -17.59
N THR A 145 2.75 -13.61 -16.36
CA THR A 145 1.39 -13.32 -15.89
C THR A 145 1.13 -11.81 -15.82
N VAL A 146 2.13 -11.03 -15.41
CA VAL A 146 2.02 -9.57 -15.33
C VAL A 146 2.04 -8.91 -16.72
N PHE A 147 2.81 -9.47 -17.66
CA PHE A 147 3.06 -8.88 -18.98
C PHE A 147 2.52 -9.72 -20.16
N THR A 148 1.56 -10.64 -19.93
CA THR A 148 0.92 -11.34 -21.04
C THR A 148 -0.13 -10.46 -21.73
N ASP A 149 -0.34 -10.70 -23.01
CA ASP A 149 -1.35 -10.00 -23.81
C ASP A 149 -2.73 -10.04 -23.14
N GLU A 150 -3.14 -11.17 -22.53
CA GLU A 150 -4.41 -11.30 -21.82
C GLU A 150 -4.50 -10.38 -20.59
N VAL A 151 -3.41 -10.19 -19.85
CA VAL A 151 -3.36 -9.29 -18.68
C VAL A 151 -3.26 -7.84 -19.12
N ILE A 152 -2.51 -7.56 -20.17
CA ILE A 152 -2.38 -6.22 -20.73
C ILE A 152 -3.70 -5.79 -21.41
N PHE A 153 -4.49 -6.73 -21.92
CA PHE A 153 -5.69 -6.43 -22.71
C PHE A 153 -7.01 -6.71 -22.01
N SER A 154 -7.06 -7.49 -20.94
CA SER A 154 -8.24 -7.58 -20.08
C SER A 154 -8.23 -6.47 -19.03
N ALA A 155 -8.35 -5.23 -19.49
CA ALA A 155 -8.39 -4.04 -18.64
C ALA A 155 -9.49 -4.04 -17.55
N GLN A 156 -10.24 -5.10 -17.45
CA GLN A 156 -11.31 -5.28 -16.48
C GLN A 156 -10.86 -6.08 -15.24
N ASP A 157 -9.64 -6.62 -15.23
CA ASP A 157 -9.17 -7.39 -14.09
C ASP A 157 -8.48 -6.48 -13.06
N GLU A 158 -9.31 -5.71 -12.35
CA GLU A 158 -8.90 -4.94 -11.16
C GLU A 158 -8.13 -5.80 -10.15
N ASP A 159 -8.42 -7.10 -10.09
CA ASP A 159 -7.77 -8.04 -9.19
C ASP A 159 -6.30 -8.27 -9.56
N ILE A 160 -5.94 -8.23 -10.84
CA ILE A 160 -4.55 -8.38 -11.28
C ILE A 160 -3.74 -7.13 -10.95
N VAL A 161 -4.26 -5.94 -11.31
CA VAL A 161 -3.63 -4.66 -10.94
C VAL A 161 -3.56 -4.52 -9.41
N ALA A 162 -4.60 -4.96 -8.69
CA ALA A 162 -4.60 -4.97 -7.23
C ALA A 162 -3.61 -5.98 -6.64
N SER A 163 -3.27 -7.06 -7.35
CA SER A 163 -2.27 -8.04 -6.92
C SER A 163 -0.83 -7.54 -7.09
N LEU A 164 -0.61 -6.56 -7.98
CA LEU A 164 0.67 -5.88 -8.11
C LEU A 164 0.88 -4.98 -6.90
N ASP A 165 2.00 -5.11 -6.22
CA ASP A 165 2.33 -4.30 -5.04
C ASP A 165 2.82 -2.90 -5.45
N LEU A 166 1.98 -2.18 -6.20
CA LEU A 166 2.20 -0.87 -6.76
C LEU A 166 1.52 0.21 -5.90
N SER A 167 2.07 1.42 -5.91
CA SER A 167 1.40 2.61 -5.38
C SER A 167 0.11 2.92 -6.16
N GLU A 168 -0.79 3.71 -5.62
CA GLU A 168 -2.03 4.08 -6.33
C GLU A 168 -1.78 4.87 -7.63
N ASN A 169 -0.71 5.65 -7.68
CA ASN A 169 -0.29 6.32 -8.92
C ASN A 169 0.18 5.32 -9.97
N GLU A 170 0.98 4.32 -9.57
CA GLU A 170 1.45 3.25 -10.45
C GLU A 170 0.30 2.34 -10.90
N LYS A 171 -0.67 2.05 -10.01
CA LYS A 171 -1.90 1.33 -10.38
C LYS A 171 -2.78 2.13 -11.33
N SER A 172 -2.92 3.43 -11.08
CA SER A 172 -3.63 4.32 -12.00
C SER A 172 -2.94 4.34 -13.38
N ALA A 173 -1.62 4.40 -13.38
CA ALA A 173 -0.82 4.29 -14.58
C ALA A 173 -1.02 2.92 -15.25
N ALA A 174 -0.95 1.80 -14.54
CA ALA A 174 -1.21 0.47 -15.08
C ALA A 174 -2.62 0.35 -15.70
N ARG A 175 -3.65 0.93 -15.06
CA ARG A 175 -5.03 0.96 -15.60
C ARG A 175 -5.13 1.75 -16.89
N ILE A 176 -4.39 2.85 -17.02
CA ILE A 176 -4.36 3.63 -18.27
C ILE A 176 -3.71 2.82 -19.38
N ILE A 177 -2.61 2.11 -19.15
CA ILE A 177 -1.97 1.22 -20.12
C ILE A 177 -2.98 0.18 -20.62
N LEU A 178 -3.64 -0.49 -19.66
CA LEU A 178 -4.60 -1.54 -19.94
C LEU A 178 -5.79 -1.01 -20.78
N ASN A 179 -6.16 0.25 -20.61
CA ASN A 179 -7.29 0.89 -21.28
C ASN A 179 -6.96 1.50 -22.67
N THR A 180 -5.68 1.74 -22.99
CA THR A 180 -5.32 2.44 -24.23
C THR A 180 -5.19 1.54 -25.45
N GLN A 181 -5.24 0.21 -25.30
CA GLN A 181 -5.13 -0.78 -26.40
C GLN A 181 -4.00 -0.48 -27.39
N MET A 182 -2.87 0.02 -26.91
CA MET A 182 -1.76 0.41 -27.80
C MET A 182 -0.81 -0.77 -27.98
N TYR A 183 -0.69 -1.20 -29.22
CA TYR A 183 0.20 -2.25 -29.66
C TYR A 183 1.49 -1.66 -30.23
N PRO A 184 2.67 -2.22 -29.95
CA PRO A 184 3.84 -1.88 -30.74
C PRO A 184 3.58 -2.27 -32.19
N THR A 185 3.97 -1.40 -33.11
CA THR A 185 3.80 -1.66 -34.53
C THR A 185 5.08 -2.22 -35.17
N ASP A 186 4.94 -3.05 -36.19
CA ASP A 186 6.05 -3.46 -37.04
C ASP A 186 6.46 -2.34 -38.01
N SER A 187 7.52 -2.57 -38.78
CA SER A 187 8.01 -1.61 -39.79
C SER A 187 6.97 -1.25 -40.89
N ASN A 188 5.85 -1.94 -40.96
CA ASN A 188 4.74 -1.70 -41.87
C ASN A 188 3.53 -1.07 -41.17
N GLY A 189 3.66 -0.68 -39.91
CA GLY A 189 2.58 -0.09 -39.12
C GLY A 189 1.50 -1.09 -38.69
N ARG A 190 1.79 -2.40 -38.67
CA ARG A 190 0.85 -3.42 -38.19
C ARG A 190 1.13 -3.74 -36.72
N ASP A 191 0.08 -3.93 -35.97
CA ASP A 191 0.19 -4.33 -34.54
C ASP A 191 0.96 -5.66 -34.42
N ARG A 192 1.88 -5.70 -33.46
CA ARG A 192 2.65 -6.88 -33.14
C ARG A 192 2.72 -7.09 -31.60
N ASN A 193 3.03 -8.30 -31.19
CA ASN A 193 3.22 -8.59 -29.79
C ASN A 193 4.47 -7.89 -29.22
N PHE A 194 4.45 -7.55 -27.94
CA PHE A 194 5.60 -7.01 -27.24
C PHE A 194 6.77 -8.02 -27.25
N GLU A 195 7.93 -7.54 -27.64
CA GLU A 195 9.19 -8.29 -27.60
C GLU A 195 10.10 -7.79 -26.48
N ILE A 196 11.11 -8.61 -26.16
CA ILE A 196 12.16 -8.24 -25.19
C ILE A 196 12.86 -6.94 -25.57
N SER A 197 13.02 -6.68 -26.87
CA SER A 197 13.59 -5.44 -27.38
C SER A 197 12.80 -4.19 -27.02
N ASP A 198 11.49 -4.27 -26.92
CA ASP A 198 10.64 -3.17 -26.50
C ASP A 198 10.85 -2.86 -25.00
N ILE A 199 10.94 -3.91 -24.18
CA ILE A 199 11.24 -3.79 -22.76
C ILE A 199 12.63 -3.15 -22.55
N LEU A 200 13.64 -3.58 -23.32
CA LEU A 200 15.00 -3.01 -23.26
C LEU A 200 15.02 -1.55 -23.70
N HIS A 201 14.23 -1.17 -24.66
CA HIS A 201 14.10 0.23 -25.09
C HIS A 201 13.54 1.11 -23.98
N VAL A 202 12.52 0.62 -23.28
CA VAL A 202 11.93 1.28 -22.14
C VAL A 202 12.96 1.46 -21.03
N LEU A 203 13.66 0.39 -20.65
CA LEU A 203 14.67 0.39 -19.57
C LEU A 203 15.88 1.30 -19.87
N ASN A 204 16.25 1.44 -21.15
CA ASN A 204 17.37 2.28 -21.56
C ASN A 204 17.02 3.78 -21.71
N GLY A 205 15.87 4.20 -21.22
CA GLY A 205 15.46 5.61 -21.28
C GLY A 205 15.15 6.14 -22.68
N LYS A 206 15.07 5.29 -23.69
CA LYS A 206 14.70 5.64 -25.06
C LYS A 206 13.19 5.80 -25.26
N ILE A 207 12.44 5.79 -24.17
CA ILE A 207 11.00 5.99 -24.13
C ILE A 207 10.59 7.32 -24.79
N PHE A 208 11.46 8.32 -24.71
CA PHE A 208 11.20 9.66 -25.24
C PHE A 208 11.39 9.80 -26.77
N ASP A 209 12.03 8.82 -27.42
CA ASP A 209 12.19 8.82 -28.87
C ASP A 209 10.96 8.28 -29.63
N TRP A 210 9.98 7.74 -28.91
CA TRP A 210 8.72 7.24 -29.47
C TRP A 210 7.71 8.39 -29.53
N GLN A 211 7.90 9.29 -30.47
CA GLN A 211 7.09 10.51 -30.61
C GLN A 211 5.60 10.28 -30.87
N ASP A 212 5.15 9.06 -31.22
CA ASP A 212 3.77 8.78 -31.60
C ASP A 212 3.03 7.74 -30.70
N HIS A 213 3.65 7.17 -29.64
CA HIS A 213 3.04 6.08 -28.88
C HIS A 213 3.10 6.29 -27.35
N SER A 214 2.91 7.47 -26.93
CA SER A 214 3.41 8.06 -25.72
C SER A 214 2.98 7.44 -24.39
N GLU A 215 1.70 7.12 -24.21
CA GLU A 215 1.24 6.81 -22.84
C GLU A 215 1.41 5.35 -22.46
N GLY A 216 1.07 4.40 -23.31
CA GLY A 216 1.17 2.97 -23.03
C GLY A 216 2.60 2.49 -22.78
N SER A 217 3.56 2.93 -23.60
CA SER A 217 4.97 2.53 -23.43
C SER A 217 5.62 3.13 -22.18
N MET A 218 5.32 4.39 -21.86
CA MET A 218 5.80 5.02 -20.63
C MET A 218 5.29 4.31 -19.40
N LEU A 219 4.06 3.86 -19.44
CA LEU A 219 3.41 3.20 -18.31
C LEU A 219 3.92 1.76 -18.13
N PHE A 220 4.13 1.03 -19.21
CA PHE A 220 4.76 -0.29 -19.19
C PHE A 220 6.19 -0.20 -18.62
N GLY A 221 6.96 0.81 -19.04
CA GLY A 221 8.24 1.14 -18.45
C GLY A 221 8.15 1.49 -16.98
N GLY A 222 7.13 2.21 -16.57
CA GLY A 222 6.84 2.52 -15.17
C GLY A 222 6.65 1.27 -14.32
N VAL A 223 5.92 0.27 -14.80
CA VAL A 223 5.73 -1.03 -14.10
C VAL A 223 7.05 -1.78 -13.96
N ILE A 224 7.88 -1.80 -15.01
CA ILE A 224 9.21 -2.44 -14.93
C ILE A 224 10.09 -1.71 -13.92
N LEU A 225 10.17 -0.38 -13.99
CA LEU A 225 10.95 0.41 -13.04
C LEU A 225 10.49 0.19 -11.60
N ALA A 226 9.17 0.14 -11.37
CA ALA A 226 8.61 -0.20 -10.06
C ALA A 226 9.04 -1.59 -9.59
N LEU A 227 9.02 -2.60 -10.45
CA LEU A 227 9.50 -3.94 -10.12
C LEU A 227 11.00 -3.96 -9.80
N LEU A 228 11.83 -3.25 -10.58
CA LEU A 228 13.27 -3.12 -10.30
C LEU A 228 13.50 -2.52 -8.91
N GLU A 229 12.74 -1.49 -8.57
CA GLU A 229 12.84 -0.82 -7.28
C GLU A 229 12.34 -1.70 -6.13
N LEU A 230 11.15 -2.31 -6.28
CA LEU A 230 10.52 -3.19 -5.27
C LEU A 230 11.40 -4.39 -4.91
N TYR A 231 12.02 -5.00 -5.91
CA TYR A 231 12.90 -6.16 -5.69
C TYR A 231 14.36 -5.76 -5.45
N ASN A 232 14.70 -4.47 -5.57
CA ASN A 232 16.05 -3.95 -5.48
C ASN A 232 17.03 -4.65 -6.43
N ILE A 233 16.64 -4.75 -7.68
CA ILE A 233 17.40 -5.41 -8.77
C ILE A 233 17.72 -4.41 -9.88
N ASN A 234 18.63 -4.78 -10.76
CA ASN A 234 18.95 -4.04 -11.96
C ASN A 234 18.29 -4.65 -13.21
N GLU A 235 18.43 -3.98 -14.34
CA GLU A 235 17.88 -4.41 -15.64
C GLU A 235 18.36 -5.81 -16.05
N LYS A 236 19.63 -6.11 -15.82
CA LYS A 236 20.19 -7.43 -16.12
C LYS A 236 19.52 -8.53 -15.30
N ASP A 237 19.38 -8.30 -13.99
CA ASP A 237 18.67 -9.24 -13.10
C ASP A 237 17.23 -9.49 -13.58
N PHE A 238 16.52 -8.44 -13.99
CA PHE A 238 15.19 -8.56 -14.56
C PHE A 238 15.18 -9.41 -15.83
N MET A 239 16.12 -9.18 -16.74
CA MET A 239 16.26 -9.94 -17.98
C MET A 239 16.57 -11.41 -17.73
N ASP A 240 17.48 -11.71 -16.79
CA ASP A 240 17.79 -13.08 -16.40
C ASP A 240 16.54 -13.82 -15.90
N VAL A 241 15.66 -13.14 -15.13
CA VAL A 241 14.37 -13.71 -14.71
C VAL A 241 13.41 -13.86 -15.89
N TRP A 242 13.34 -12.88 -16.78
CA TRP A 242 12.48 -12.92 -17.97
C TRP A 242 12.83 -14.09 -18.89
N GLN A 243 14.12 -14.36 -19.03
CA GLN A 243 14.63 -15.50 -19.82
C GLN A 243 14.47 -16.84 -19.09
N GLY A 244 14.20 -16.80 -17.80
CA GLY A 244 14.05 -17.99 -16.94
C GLY A 244 15.37 -18.58 -16.46
N GLU A 245 16.45 -17.79 -16.53
CA GLU A 245 17.81 -18.19 -16.11
C GLU A 245 17.97 -18.14 -14.58
N ARG A 246 17.14 -17.34 -13.89
CA ARG A 246 17.12 -17.24 -12.42
C ARG A 246 15.74 -16.85 -11.88
N GLU A 247 15.61 -16.99 -10.59
CA GLU A 247 14.47 -16.50 -9.81
C GLU A 247 14.97 -15.62 -8.67
N ILE A 248 14.22 -14.58 -8.32
CA ILE A 248 14.62 -13.61 -7.31
C ILE A 248 13.61 -13.63 -6.17
N SER A 249 14.10 -13.89 -4.97
CA SER A 249 13.29 -13.77 -3.75
C SER A 249 13.08 -12.30 -3.42
N PRO A 250 11.91 -11.92 -2.87
CA PRO A 250 11.66 -10.56 -2.44
C PRO A 250 12.69 -10.13 -1.39
N PRO A 251 13.11 -8.85 -1.38
CA PRO A 251 14.01 -8.33 -0.36
C PRO A 251 13.36 -8.45 1.02
N LYS A 252 14.17 -8.73 2.04
CA LYS A 252 13.69 -8.74 3.42
C LYS A 252 13.14 -7.35 3.79
N PRO A 253 12.08 -7.26 4.59
CA PRO A 253 11.44 -6.00 4.97
C PRO A 253 12.40 -4.95 5.54
N GLU A 254 13.41 -5.38 6.29
CA GLU A 254 14.45 -4.54 6.89
C GLU A 254 15.28 -3.73 5.88
N ASN A 255 15.41 -4.22 4.64
CA ASN A 255 16.23 -3.58 3.60
C ASN A 255 15.43 -2.57 2.75
N ARG A 256 14.10 -2.53 2.86
CA ARG A 256 13.25 -1.57 2.15
C ARG A 256 13.30 -0.16 2.74
N ALA A 257 13.65 -0.03 4.02
CA ALA A 257 13.59 1.24 4.78
C ALA A 257 14.79 2.20 4.56
N ARG A 258 15.82 1.84 3.79
CA ARG A 258 17.07 2.59 3.71
C ARG A 258 17.23 3.55 2.52
N ARG A 259 16.24 3.72 1.67
CA ARG A 259 16.33 4.71 0.59
C ARG A 259 15.69 6.02 1.02
N LYS A 260 16.52 7.07 1.23
CA LYS A 260 16.07 8.45 1.30
C LYS A 260 15.45 8.82 -0.06
N PRO A 261 14.31 9.54 -0.08
CA PRO A 261 13.82 10.11 -1.32
C PRO A 261 14.88 11.05 -1.90
N ARG A 262 15.13 10.92 -3.20
CA ARG A 262 15.96 11.85 -3.96
C ARG A 262 15.17 13.11 -4.28
#